data_b7d5f046fb72776cb4cb13f3661258a2
#
_entry.id   b7d5f046fb72776cb4cb13f3661258a2
#
_cell.length_a   1.000
_cell.length_b   1.000
_cell.length_c   1.000
_cell.angle_alpha   90.00
_cell.angle_beta   90.00
_cell.angle_gamma   90.00
#
_symmetry.space_group_name_H-M   'P 1'
#
loop_
_entity.id
_entity.type
_entity.pdbx_description
1 polymer ?
#
loop_
_entity_poly.entity_id
_entity_poly.type
_entity_poly.pdbx_seq_one_letter_code
_entity_poly.pdbx_strand_id
1 'polypeptide(L)'
;MDIYQMKYVLALAKHRNFTQAAESCYISQSSLSQQISKLEKELGVRLFDRTTRAIRITEAGQTFVEMATGILHDVDTLEQTMATYAGFLRGTINIGAITALERIGFSQLVTDFYSRYPNLTLNIYQGKSLSLLESLEKRNIDIAFVTQPREHNYPHMDFRVVGRDEYSLIVSDKHPLAGREEVDLVELKDEDFILQHPDQSVSGLCMQACAEAGFTPRVISRIETVSIAMNLARQGLGVVFLPSEVPEQYPMNGLCRIRLKKPIEKRIVMVTRAKETPSHLVSAFIDFIHSKTSGGE
;
A
#
# COMPACT_ATOMS: atom_id res chain seq x y z
N MET A 1 -32.95 -8.44 -3.01
CA MET A 1 -31.48 -8.31 -2.96
C MET A 1 -30.95 -9.05 -1.74
N ASP A 2 -29.89 -9.87 -1.88
CA ASP A 2 -29.26 -10.65 -0.82
C ASP A 2 -27.72 -10.61 -0.89
N ILE A 3 -27.04 -11.14 0.14
CA ILE A 3 -25.57 -11.14 0.28
C ILE A 3 -24.89 -11.88 -0.87
N TYR A 4 -25.48 -12.99 -1.34
CA TYR A 4 -24.89 -13.76 -2.44
C TYR A 4 -24.95 -13.00 -3.76
N GLN A 5 -26.05 -12.29 -4.02
CA GLN A 5 -26.17 -11.46 -5.20
C GLN A 5 -25.13 -10.32 -5.21
N MET A 6 -24.83 -9.70 -4.05
CA MET A 6 -23.74 -8.74 -3.93
C MET A 6 -22.40 -9.37 -4.27
N LYS A 7 -22.08 -10.54 -3.69
CA LYS A 7 -20.85 -11.30 -4.00
C LYS A 7 -20.72 -11.63 -5.48
N TYR A 8 -21.81 -11.99 -6.15
CA TYR A 8 -21.83 -12.29 -7.59
C TYR A 8 -21.53 -11.05 -8.45
N VAL A 9 -22.07 -9.90 -8.08
CA VAL A 9 -21.79 -8.63 -8.79
C VAL A 9 -20.32 -8.25 -8.61
N LEU A 10 -19.76 -8.35 -7.41
CA LEU A 10 -18.33 -8.07 -7.16
C LEU A 10 -17.43 -9.02 -7.96
N ALA A 11 -17.76 -10.32 -7.99
CA ALA A 11 -17.02 -11.30 -8.77
C ALA A 11 -17.04 -10.98 -10.27
N LEU A 12 -18.21 -10.61 -10.83
CA LEU A 12 -18.30 -10.24 -12.22
C LEU A 12 -17.58 -8.94 -12.57
N ALA A 13 -17.63 -7.95 -11.67
CA ALA A 13 -16.89 -6.69 -11.81
C ALA A 13 -15.37 -6.91 -11.85
N LYS A 14 -14.88 -7.83 -11.00
CA LYS A 14 -13.46 -8.21 -10.92
C LYS A 14 -12.98 -8.95 -12.16
N HIS A 15 -13.69 -10.02 -12.55
CA HIS A 15 -13.24 -10.93 -13.60
C HIS A 15 -13.63 -10.47 -15.02
N ARG A 16 -14.65 -9.63 -15.15
CA ARG A 16 -15.23 -9.20 -16.44
C ARG A 16 -15.53 -10.35 -17.41
N ASN A 17 -15.78 -11.51 -16.84
CA ASN A 17 -16.05 -12.77 -17.52
C ASN A 17 -17.00 -13.61 -16.66
N PHE A 18 -18.16 -13.99 -17.22
CA PHE A 18 -19.18 -14.73 -16.48
C PHE A 18 -18.70 -16.12 -16.04
N THR A 19 -17.92 -16.81 -16.85
CA THR A 19 -17.41 -18.15 -16.50
C THR A 19 -16.45 -18.06 -15.32
N GLN A 20 -15.44 -17.19 -15.40
CA GLN A 20 -14.46 -17.01 -14.33
C GLN A 20 -15.12 -16.49 -13.03
N ALA A 21 -16.08 -15.58 -13.15
CA ALA A 21 -16.82 -15.09 -12.00
C ALA A 21 -17.66 -16.21 -11.34
N ALA A 22 -18.31 -17.05 -12.14
CA ALA A 22 -19.09 -18.17 -11.64
C ALA A 22 -18.21 -19.23 -10.96
N GLU A 23 -17.07 -19.56 -11.55
CA GLU A 23 -16.06 -20.45 -10.95
C GLU A 23 -15.58 -19.92 -9.60
N SER A 24 -15.26 -18.61 -9.50
CA SER A 24 -14.83 -17.99 -8.25
C SER A 24 -15.92 -17.99 -7.16
N CYS A 25 -17.19 -18.10 -7.55
CA CYS A 25 -18.33 -18.19 -6.63
C CYS A 25 -18.85 -19.62 -6.43
N TYR A 26 -18.19 -20.63 -7.01
CA TYR A 26 -18.59 -22.05 -6.94
C TYR A 26 -20.00 -22.34 -7.42
N ILE A 27 -20.44 -21.66 -8.49
CA ILE A 27 -21.75 -21.86 -9.13
C ILE A 27 -21.63 -21.99 -10.65
N SER A 28 -22.72 -22.40 -11.33
CA SER A 28 -22.74 -22.43 -12.78
C SER A 28 -22.85 -21.02 -13.38
N GLN A 29 -22.27 -20.83 -14.56
CA GLN A 29 -22.35 -19.56 -15.30
C GLN A 29 -23.79 -19.12 -15.56
N SER A 30 -24.69 -20.06 -15.86
CA SER A 30 -26.12 -19.79 -16.04
C SER A 30 -26.79 -19.29 -14.77
N SER A 31 -26.46 -19.88 -13.62
CA SER A 31 -26.96 -19.44 -12.31
C SER A 31 -26.49 -18.02 -11.99
N LEU A 32 -25.19 -17.74 -12.15
CA LEU A 32 -24.66 -16.39 -11.94
C LEU A 32 -25.39 -15.34 -12.80
N SER A 33 -25.54 -15.64 -14.10
CA SER A 33 -26.22 -14.75 -15.05
C SER A 33 -27.67 -14.48 -14.67
N GLN A 34 -28.39 -15.53 -14.22
CA GLN A 34 -29.78 -15.40 -13.77
C GLN A 34 -29.87 -14.54 -12.49
N GLN A 35 -29.01 -14.77 -11.52
CA GLN A 35 -29.02 -14.02 -10.26
C GLN A 35 -28.71 -12.53 -10.47
N ILE A 36 -27.74 -12.20 -11.31
CA ILE A 36 -27.44 -10.81 -11.66
C ILE A 36 -28.61 -10.19 -12.42
N SER A 37 -29.20 -10.89 -13.41
CA SER A 37 -30.35 -10.37 -14.15
C SER A 37 -31.57 -10.16 -13.26
N LYS A 38 -31.80 -11.05 -12.28
CA LYS A 38 -32.86 -10.89 -11.27
C LYS A 38 -32.64 -9.65 -10.41
N LEU A 39 -31.39 -9.42 -9.96
CA LEU A 39 -31.02 -8.26 -9.17
C LEU A 39 -31.18 -6.95 -9.97
N GLU A 40 -30.70 -6.91 -11.22
CA GLU A 40 -30.87 -5.75 -12.11
C GLU A 40 -32.35 -5.40 -12.33
N LYS A 41 -33.20 -6.43 -12.49
CA LYS A 41 -34.65 -6.26 -12.62
C LYS A 41 -35.28 -5.74 -11.32
N GLU A 42 -34.86 -6.22 -10.16
CA GLU A 42 -35.34 -5.77 -8.84
C GLU A 42 -34.95 -4.32 -8.57
N LEU A 43 -33.72 -3.92 -8.93
CA LEU A 43 -33.21 -2.56 -8.77
C LEU A 43 -33.71 -1.59 -9.82
N GLY A 44 -34.26 -2.09 -10.95
CA GLY A 44 -34.72 -1.27 -12.07
C GLY A 44 -33.59 -0.64 -12.90
N VAL A 45 -32.34 -1.04 -12.67
CA VAL A 45 -31.16 -0.51 -13.36
C VAL A 45 -30.24 -1.64 -13.81
N ARG A 46 -29.48 -1.40 -14.89
CA ARG A 46 -28.43 -2.33 -15.33
C ARG A 46 -27.14 -2.00 -14.60
N LEU A 47 -26.49 -3.04 -14.07
CA LEU A 47 -25.18 -2.94 -13.43
C LEU A 47 -24.06 -3.23 -14.44
N PHE A 48 -24.38 -4.01 -15.50
CA PHE A 48 -23.43 -4.37 -16.56
C PHE A 48 -24.03 -4.17 -17.94
N ASP A 49 -23.24 -3.57 -18.83
CA ASP A 49 -23.51 -3.59 -20.27
C ASP A 49 -22.92 -4.85 -20.87
N ARG A 50 -23.79 -5.64 -21.52
CA ARG A 50 -23.45 -6.91 -22.17
C ARG A 50 -23.38 -6.67 -23.66
N THR A 51 -22.18 -6.58 -24.22
CA THR A 51 -21.98 -6.65 -25.67
C THR A 51 -21.45 -8.02 -26.04
N THR A 52 -21.58 -8.41 -27.31
CA THR A 52 -21.06 -9.71 -27.82
C THR A 52 -19.55 -9.87 -27.67
N ARG A 53 -18.80 -8.78 -27.33
CA ARG A 53 -17.35 -8.77 -27.26
C ARG A 53 -16.78 -8.40 -25.89
N ALA A 54 -17.57 -7.82 -24.98
CA ALA A 54 -17.07 -7.36 -23.67
C ALA A 54 -18.19 -7.16 -22.64
N ILE A 55 -17.86 -7.39 -21.37
CA ILE A 55 -18.68 -7.02 -20.23
C ILE A 55 -18.08 -5.73 -19.68
N ARG A 56 -18.88 -4.68 -19.61
CA ARG A 56 -18.51 -3.40 -19.03
C ARG A 56 -19.41 -3.09 -17.85
N ILE A 57 -18.83 -2.59 -16.79
CA ILE A 57 -19.59 -2.09 -15.65
C ILE A 57 -20.21 -0.73 -16.01
N THR A 58 -21.47 -0.51 -15.65
CA THR A 58 -22.15 0.77 -15.82
C THR A 58 -21.79 1.71 -14.63
N GLU A 59 -22.16 2.99 -14.71
CA GLU A 59 -22.01 3.93 -13.59
C GLU A 59 -22.80 3.44 -12.35
N ALA A 60 -24.05 2.98 -12.55
CA ALA A 60 -24.84 2.36 -11.49
C ALA A 60 -24.17 1.10 -10.92
N GLY A 61 -23.54 0.29 -11.79
CA GLY A 61 -22.78 -0.88 -11.39
C GLY A 61 -21.56 -0.52 -10.54
N GLN A 62 -20.83 0.54 -10.91
CA GLN A 62 -19.69 1.02 -10.14
C GLN A 62 -20.11 1.48 -8.74
N THR A 63 -21.16 2.28 -8.64
CA THR A 63 -21.75 2.70 -7.37
C THR A 63 -22.20 1.51 -6.52
N PHE A 64 -22.86 0.53 -7.18
CA PHE A 64 -23.27 -0.70 -6.50
C PHE A 64 -22.09 -1.48 -5.92
N VAL A 65 -21.01 -1.66 -6.69
CA VAL A 65 -19.79 -2.36 -6.24
C VAL A 65 -19.19 -1.67 -5.02
N GLU A 66 -19.07 -0.35 -5.05
CA GLU A 66 -18.53 0.44 -3.93
C GLU A 66 -19.36 0.25 -2.65
N MET A 67 -20.68 0.39 -2.74
CA MET A 67 -21.56 0.21 -1.60
C MET A 67 -21.62 -1.24 -1.12
N ALA A 68 -21.71 -2.21 -2.02
CA ALA A 68 -21.78 -3.63 -1.68
C ALA A 68 -20.49 -4.12 -1.03
N THR A 69 -19.32 -3.58 -1.41
CA THR A 69 -18.04 -3.89 -0.76
C THR A 69 -18.10 -3.51 0.73
N GLY A 70 -18.62 -2.33 1.07
CA GLY A 70 -18.79 -1.91 2.44
C GLY A 70 -19.72 -2.82 3.24
N ILE A 71 -20.89 -3.15 2.67
CA ILE A 71 -21.88 -4.02 3.33
C ILE A 71 -21.28 -5.42 3.59
N LEU A 72 -20.60 -6.00 2.60
CA LEU A 72 -19.96 -7.33 2.77
C LEU A 72 -18.85 -7.29 3.80
N HIS A 73 -18.06 -6.21 3.88
CA HIS A 73 -17.09 -6.01 4.92
C HIS A 73 -17.74 -5.96 6.32
N ASP A 74 -18.87 -5.27 6.48
CA ASP A 74 -19.59 -5.22 7.75
C ASP A 74 -20.15 -6.59 8.15
N VAL A 75 -20.62 -7.39 7.18
CA VAL A 75 -21.05 -8.78 7.41
C VAL A 75 -19.88 -9.65 7.87
N ASP A 76 -18.74 -9.57 7.19
CA ASP A 76 -17.53 -10.33 7.58
C ASP A 76 -17.05 -9.90 8.98
N THR A 77 -17.12 -8.62 9.31
CA THR A 77 -16.78 -8.07 10.65
C THR A 77 -17.72 -8.63 11.72
N LEU A 78 -19.02 -8.70 11.44
CA LEU A 78 -20.00 -9.30 12.34
C LEU A 78 -19.69 -10.77 12.60
N GLU A 79 -19.45 -11.57 11.54
CA GLU A 79 -19.13 -12.98 11.65
C GLU A 79 -17.86 -13.21 12.47
N GLN A 80 -16.80 -12.44 12.24
CA GLN A 80 -15.55 -12.48 12.99
C GLN A 80 -15.77 -12.12 14.47
N THR A 81 -16.56 -11.09 14.75
CA THR A 81 -16.88 -10.66 16.11
C THR A 81 -17.64 -11.76 16.85
N MET A 82 -18.63 -12.38 16.21
CA MET A 82 -19.38 -13.49 16.82
C MET A 82 -18.51 -14.72 17.07
N ALA A 83 -17.58 -15.03 16.17
CA ALA A 83 -16.61 -16.11 16.37
C ALA A 83 -15.72 -15.89 17.61
N THR A 84 -15.41 -14.63 17.93
CA THR A 84 -14.63 -14.29 19.13
C THR A 84 -15.38 -14.60 20.43
N TYR A 85 -16.68 -14.33 20.48
CA TYR A 85 -17.51 -14.72 21.63
C TYR A 85 -17.59 -16.24 21.83
N ALA A 86 -17.41 -17.01 20.77
CA ALA A 86 -17.32 -18.46 20.82
C ALA A 86 -15.92 -18.98 21.21
N GLY A 87 -14.99 -18.08 21.57
CA GLY A 87 -13.63 -18.44 22.00
C GLY A 87 -12.66 -18.74 20.85
N PHE A 88 -13.04 -18.47 19.60
CA PHE A 88 -12.21 -18.72 18.42
C PHE A 88 -11.81 -17.39 17.76
N LEU A 89 -10.55 -16.99 17.92
CA LEU A 89 -9.97 -15.96 17.06
C LEU A 89 -9.61 -16.59 15.70
N ARG A 90 -10.53 -16.48 14.76
CA ARG A 90 -10.34 -16.92 13.37
C ARG A 90 -10.90 -15.89 12.40
N GLY A 91 -10.32 -15.77 11.26
CA GLY A 91 -10.76 -14.85 10.22
C GLY A 91 -9.59 -14.39 9.36
N THR A 92 -9.84 -13.34 8.59
CA THR A 92 -8.86 -12.77 7.66
C THR A 92 -8.62 -11.31 8.01
N ILE A 93 -7.36 -10.88 7.99
CA ILE A 93 -6.97 -9.47 7.99
C ILE A 93 -6.34 -9.17 6.64
N ASN A 94 -6.84 -8.14 5.96
CA ASN A 94 -6.31 -7.66 4.70
C ASN A 94 -5.43 -6.44 4.97
N ILE A 95 -4.14 -6.56 4.74
CA ILE A 95 -3.11 -5.56 5.06
C ILE A 95 -2.55 -4.99 3.76
N GLY A 96 -2.65 -3.69 3.58
CA GLY A 96 -1.92 -2.99 2.53
C GLY A 96 -0.53 -2.59 3.01
N ALA A 97 0.49 -2.81 2.21
CA ALA A 97 1.88 -2.63 2.60
C ALA A 97 2.72 -2.00 1.48
N ILE A 98 3.47 -0.94 1.79
CA ILE A 98 4.54 -0.49 0.89
C ILE A 98 5.72 -1.46 0.92
N THR A 99 6.58 -1.42 -0.11
CA THR A 99 7.74 -2.33 -0.19
C THR A 99 8.75 -2.16 0.95
N ALA A 100 8.88 -0.98 1.50
CA ALA A 100 9.93 -0.63 2.46
C ALA A 100 9.44 -0.74 3.91
N LEU A 101 9.00 -1.94 4.34
CA LEU A 101 8.54 -2.20 5.71
C LEU A 101 9.53 -2.98 6.58
N GLU A 102 10.62 -3.51 6.01
CA GLU A 102 11.60 -4.26 6.80
C GLU A 102 12.31 -3.37 7.85
N ARG A 103 12.34 -2.06 7.64
CA ARG A 103 12.85 -1.10 8.65
C ARG A 103 12.11 -1.20 9.99
N ILE A 104 10.83 -1.55 9.98
CA ILE A 104 10.06 -1.79 11.20
C ILE A 104 10.04 -3.28 11.60
N GLY A 105 10.82 -4.13 10.94
CA GLY A 105 10.82 -5.57 11.18
C GLY A 105 9.46 -6.21 10.84
N PHE A 106 8.79 -5.76 9.78
CA PHE A 106 7.41 -6.16 9.46
C PHE A 106 7.25 -7.67 9.30
N SER A 107 8.20 -8.34 8.65
CA SER A 107 8.17 -9.80 8.50
C SER A 107 8.21 -10.50 9.86
N GLN A 108 9.01 -10.01 10.79
CA GLN A 108 9.07 -10.56 12.15
C GLN A 108 7.76 -10.27 12.92
N LEU A 109 7.22 -9.05 12.81
CA LEU A 109 5.94 -8.69 13.43
C LEU A 109 4.81 -9.60 12.95
N VAL A 110 4.71 -9.85 11.64
CA VAL A 110 3.73 -10.77 11.05
C VAL A 110 3.92 -12.19 11.58
N THR A 111 5.16 -12.67 11.65
CA THR A 111 5.49 -14.03 12.16
C THR A 111 5.13 -14.18 13.63
N ASP A 112 5.48 -13.20 14.46
CA ASP A 112 5.17 -13.20 15.89
C ASP A 112 3.66 -13.17 16.14
N PHE A 113 2.93 -12.36 15.37
CA PHE A 113 1.48 -12.30 15.45
C PHE A 113 0.82 -13.61 15.04
N TYR A 114 1.26 -14.20 13.91
CA TYR A 114 0.75 -15.50 13.45
C TYR A 114 1.04 -16.62 14.44
N SER A 115 2.20 -16.62 15.09
CA SER A 115 2.55 -17.59 16.13
C SER A 115 1.61 -17.52 17.34
N ARG A 116 1.12 -16.32 17.65
CA ARG A 116 0.14 -16.12 18.75
C ARG A 116 -1.29 -16.50 18.34
N TYR A 117 -1.60 -16.36 17.05
CA TYR A 117 -2.95 -16.58 16.50
C TYR A 117 -2.90 -17.44 15.21
N PRO A 118 -2.64 -18.75 15.32
CA PRO A 118 -2.34 -19.61 14.17
C PRO A 118 -3.56 -19.91 13.27
N ASN A 119 -4.77 -19.60 13.72
CA ASN A 119 -6.01 -19.83 12.95
C ASN A 119 -6.44 -18.63 12.11
N LEU A 120 -5.53 -17.67 11.88
CA LEU A 120 -5.79 -16.48 11.09
C LEU A 120 -5.24 -16.60 9.67
N THR A 121 -5.86 -15.87 8.76
CA THR A 121 -5.30 -15.62 7.44
C THR A 121 -4.88 -14.15 7.38
N LEU A 122 -3.62 -13.89 7.01
CA LEU A 122 -3.11 -12.55 6.76
C LEU A 122 -2.87 -12.40 5.26
N ASN A 123 -3.69 -11.59 4.60
CA ASN A 123 -3.47 -11.22 3.20
C ASN A 123 -2.68 -9.92 3.17
N ILE A 124 -1.52 -9.93 2.53
CA ILE A 124 -0.65 -8.76 2.42
C ILE A 124 -0.64 -8.31 0.95
N TYR A 125 -1.19 -7.12 0.71
CA TYR A 125 -1.26 -6.50 -0.61
C TYR A 125 -0.21 -5.41 -0.73
N GLN A 126 0.73 -5.59 -1.65
CA GLN A 126 1.77 -4.62 -1.88
C GLN A 126 1.31 -3.54 -2.86
N GLY A 127 1.62 -2.28 -2.56
CA GLY A 127 1.20 -1.15 -3.41
C GLY A 127 1.90 0.17 -3.08
N LYS A 128 1.56 1.21 -3.84
CA LYS A 128 1.98 2.59 -3.59
C LYS A 128 1.10 3.19 -2.49
N SER A 129 1.64 4.13 -1.69
CA SER A 129 0.92 4.72 -0.55
C SER A 129 -0.47 5.23 -0.93
N LEU A 130 -0.60 5.97 -2.03
CA LEU A 130 -1.89 6.53 -2.47
C LEU A 130 -2.91 5.42 -2.79
N SER A 131 -2.54 4.43 -3.59
CA SER A 131 -3.45 3.33 -3.95
C SER A 131 -3.85 2.46 -2.76
N LEU A 132 -2.97 2.34 -1.75
CA LEU A 132 -3.29 1.65 -0.51
C LEU A 132 -4.27 2.44 0.35
N LEU A 133 -4.13 3.77 0.43
CA LEU A 133 -5.09 4.64 1.13
C LEU A 133 -6.47 4.59 0.45
N GLU A 134 -6.53 4.65 -0.88
CA GLU A 134 -7.78 4.46 -1.62
C GLU A 134 -8.41 3.08 -1.37
N SER A 135 -7.59 2.02 -1.30
CA SER A 135 -8.06 0.67 -1.00
C SER A 135 -8.59 0.55 0.42
N LEU A 136 -7.98 1.26 1.38
CA LEU A 136 -8.44 1.34 2.77
C LEU A 136 -9.79 2.08 2.85
N GLU A 137 -9.93 3.19 2.15
CA GLU A 137 -11.18 3.96 2.08
C GLU A 137 -12.32 3.15 1.46
N LYS A 138 -12.02 2.39 0.41
CA LYS A 138 -12.97 1.49 -0.27
C LYS A 138 -13.21 0.16 0.48
N ARG A 139 -12.66 -0.02 1.67
CA ARG A 139 -12.77 -1.24 2.50
C ARG A 139 -12.27 -2.53 1.84
N ASN A 140 -11.39 -2.41 0.84
CA ASN A 140 -10.71 -3.55 0.23
C ASN A 140 -9.59 -4.11 1.11
N ILE A 141 -9.06 -3.28 2.02
CA ILE A 141 -8.09 -3.65 3.07
C ILE A 141 -8.54 -3.09 4.41
N ASP A 142 -8.06 -3.70 5.50
CA ASP A 142 -8.42 -3.35 6.87
C ASP A 142 -7.44 -2.35 7.47
N ILE A 143 -6.16 -2.48 7.14
CA ILE A 143 -5.05 -1.67 7.64
C ILE A 143 -4.12 -1.36 6.48
N ALA A 144 -3.55 -0.17 6.46
CA ALA A 144 -2.50 0.19 5.51
C ALA A 144 -1.22 0.63 6.23
N PHE A 145 -0.07 0.14 5.76
CA PHE A 145 1.25 0.64 6.14
C PHE A 145 1.80 1.43 4.97
N VAL A 146 1.94 2.74 5.16
CA VAL A 146 2.31 3.68 4.09
C VAL A 146 3.38 4.67 4.56
N THR A 147 4.04 5.33 3.63
CA THR A 147 4.80 6.53 3.96
C THR A 147 3.82 7.64 4.32
N GLN A 148 4.05 8.34 5.42
CA GLN A 148 3.18 9.43 5.87
C GLN A 148 2.94 10.43 4.75
N PRO A 149 1.66 10.67 4.34
CA PRO A 149 1.35 11.72 3.38
C PRO A 149 1.69 13.10 3.95
N ARG A 150 2.11 14.01 3.08
CA ARG A 150 2.39 15.40 3.48
C ARG A 150 1.13 16.20 3.71
N GLU A 151 0.15 16.02 2.84
CA GLU A 151 -1.13 16.69 2.94
C GLU A 151 -2.05 15.86 3.83
N HIS A 152 -2.56 16.48 4.89
CA HIS A 152 -3.47 15.83 5.85
C HIS A 152 -4.92 15.89 5.34
N ASN A 153 -5.16 15.56 4.08
CA ASN A 153 -6.49 15.62 3.49
C ASN A 153 -7.25 14.28 3.56
N TYR A 154 -7.09 13.57 4.69
CA TYR A 154 -7.75 12.28 4.94
C TYR A 154 -8.55 12.31 6.25
N PRO A 155 -9.69 13.05 6.30
CA PRO A 155 -10.45 13.26 7.54
C PRO A 155 -11.11 11.99 8.11
N HIS A 156 -11.12 10.92 7.30
CA HIS A 156 -11.70 9.63 7.67
C HIS A 156 -10.63 8.56 7.96
N MET A 157 -9.38 8.96 8.17
CA MET A 157 -8.27 8.06 8.44
C MET A 157 -7.50 8.50 9.68
N ASP A 158 -7.10 7.53 10.49
CA ASP A 158 -6.20 7.69 11.62
C ASP A 158 -4.79 7.23 11.22
N PHE A 159 -3.81 8.10 11.46
CA PHE A 159 -2.41 7.87 11.13
C PHE A 159 -1.59 7.72 12.41
N ARG A 160 -0.86 6.60 12.53
CA ARG A 160 0.04 6.35 13.67
C ARG A 160 1.43 6.00 13.19
N VAL A 161 2.43 6.73 13.65
CA VAL A 161 3.83 6.47 13.31
C VAL A 161 4.23 5.13 13.94
N VAL A 162 4.74 4.21 13.10
CA VAL A 162 5.23 2.89 13.50
C VAL A 162 6.73 2.72 13.20
N GLY A 163 7.31 3.65 12.44
CA GLY A 163 8.74 3.66 12.16
C GLY A 163 9.19 4.93 11.50
N ARG A 164 10.51 5.13 11.54
CA ARG A 164 11.21 6.26 10.89
C ARG A 164 12.38 5.72 10.11
N ASP A 165 12.66 6.34 8.99
CA ASP A 165 13.81 6.08 8.15
C ASP A 165 14.34 7.41 7.59
N GLU A 166 15.54 7.39 7.07
CA GLU A 166 16.18 8.55 6.46
C GLU A 166 16.64 8.21 5.05
N TYR A 167 16.78 9.22 4.22
CA TYR A 167 17.37 9.03 2.92
C TYR A 167 18.87 9.28 2.95
N SER A 168 19.60 8.38 2.33
CA SER A 168 21.02 8.54 2.02
C SER A 168 21.23 8.86 0.54
N LEU A 169 22.27 9.60 0.24
CA LEU A 169 22.75 9.81 -1.12
C LEU A 169 23.55 8.56 -1.55
N ILE A 170 23.25 8.06 -2.74
CA ILE A 170 24.00 6.97 -3.39
C ILE A 170 24.64 7.53 -4.64
N VAL A 171 25.95 7.33 -4.74
CA VAL A 171 26.79 7.76 -5.87
C VAL A 171 27.68 6.60 -6.35
N SER A 172 28.25 6.71 -7.56
CA SER A 172 29.31 5.83 -8.02
C SER A 172 30.53 5.94 -7.09
N ASP A 173 31.29 4.87 -6.92
CA ASP A 173 32.58 4.87 -6.22
C ASP A 173 33.65 5.75 -6.90
N LYS A 174 33.41 6.15 -8.17
CA LYS A 174 34.24 7.09 -8.94
C LYS A 174 33.76 8.55 -8.86
N HIS A 175 32.68 8.80 -8.14
CA HIS A 175 32.12 10.15 -8.00
C HIS A 175 33.05 11.05 -7.14
N PRO A 176 33.16 12.35 -7.41
CA PRO A 176 34.00 13.25 -6.61
C PRO A 176 33.64 13.28 -5.10
N LEU A 177 32.39 12.97 -4.77
CA LEU A 177 31.93 12.86 -3.39
C LEU A 177 32.15 11.47 -2.77
N ALA A 178 32.59 10.48 -3.56
CA ALA A 178 32.86 9.14 -3.04
C ALA A 178 33.94 9.19 -1.93
N GLY A 179 33.71 8.50 -0.84
CA GLY A 179 34.62 8.54 0.31
C GLY A 179 34.28 9.60 1.35
N ARG A 180 33.34 10.53 1.09
CA ARG A 180 32.81 11.39 2.13
C ARG A 180 31.78 10.64 2.96
N GLU A 181 31.81 10.84 4.26
CA GLU A 181 30.82 10.26 5.17
C GLU A 181 29.51 11.04 5.13
N GLU A 182 29.58 12.35 4.86
CA GLU A 182 28.46 13.27 4.96
C GLU A 182 28.56 14.40 3.93
N VAL A 183 27.43 14.86 3.42
CA VAL A 183 27.32 15.96 2.44
C VAL A 183 26.19 16.90 2.81
N ASP A 184 26.37 18.19 2.56
CA ASP A 184 25.29 19.15 2.60
C ASP A 184 24.52 19.09 1.29
N LEU A 185 23.16 19.12 1.37
CA LEU A 185 22.31 18.98 0.20
C LEU A 185 22.57 20.07 -0.86
N VAL A 186 22.93 21.28 -0.44
CA VAL A 186 23.26 22.39 -1.34
C VAL A 186 24.50 22.12 -2.22
N GLU A 187 25.39 21.24 -1.79
CA GLU A 187 26.58 20.85 -2.56
C GLU A 187 26.21 20.03 -3.82
N LEU A 188 24.99 19.49 -3.87
CA LEU A 188 24.47 18.67 -4.97
C LEU A 188 23.76 19.51 -6.05
N LYS A 189 23.71 20.84 -5.94
CA LYS A 189 22.90 21.70 -6.82
C LYS A 189 23.23 21.56 -8.31
N ASP A 190 24.48 21.20 -8.62
CA ASP A 190 24.97 21.07 -10.01
C ASP A 190 25.00 19.60 -10.48
N GLU A 191 24.55 18.65 -9.64
CA GLU A 191 24.54 17.23 -9.95
C GLU A 191 23.32 16.83 -10.78
N ASP A 192 23.44 15.73 -11.50
CA ASP A 192 22.34 15.07 -12.19
C ASP A 192 21.61 14.11 -11.23
N PHE A 193 20.30 14.24 -11.13
CA PHE A 193 19.49 13.42 -10.22
C PHE A 193 18.72 12.34 -10.96
N ILE A 194 18.77 11.13 -10.40
CA ILE A 194 17.88 10.03 -10.74
C ILE A 194 16.88 9.90 -9.60
N LEU A 195 15.62 10.24 -9.84
CA LEU A 195 14.57 10.24 -8.83
C LEU A 195 13.53 9.14 -9.11
N GLN A 196 12.78 8.80 -8.09
CA GLN A 196 11.60 7.95 -8.28
C GLN A 196 10.48 8.72 -8.98
N HIS A 197 9.48 8.00 -9.49
CA HIS A 197 8.34 8.62 -10.19
C HIS A 197 7.57 9.56 -9.24
N PRO A 198 6.97 10.68 -9.73
CA PRO A 198 6.30 11.67 -8.88
C PRO A 198 5.14 11.15 -8.04
N ASP A 199 4.50 10.07 -8.47
CA ASP A 199 3.43 9.38 -7.74
C ASP A 199 3.93 8.56 -6.53
N GLN A 200 5.24 8.50 -6.34
CA GLN A 200 5.85 7.93 -5.15
C GLN A 200 6.17 9.04 -4.14
N SER A 201 5.76 8.84 -2.89
CA SER A 201 5.96 9.80 -1.78
C SER A 201 7.42 10.22 -1.60
N VAL A 202 8.36 9.38 -1.99
CA VAL A 202 9.81 9.60 -1.97
C VAL A 202 10.24 10.78 -2.84
N SER A 203 9.78 10.80 -4.10
CA SER A 203 10.15 11.86 -5.05
C SER A 203 9.78 13.24 -4.52
N GLY A 204 8.61 13.36 -3.92
CA GLY A 204 8.16 14.59 -3.31
C GLY A 204 9.03 15.04 -2.12
N LEU A 205 9.47 14.11 -1.24
CA LEU A 205 10.35 14.42 -0.10
C LEU A 205 11.71 14.97 -0.57
N CYS A 206 12.32 14.31 -1.56
CA CYS A 206 13.60 14.74 -2.10
C CYS A 206 13.52 16.10 -2.83
N MET A 207 12.49 16.30 -3.65
CA MET A 207 12.28 17.56 -4.35
C MET A 207 12.10 18.74 -3.41
N GLN A 208 11.35 18.55 -2.33
CA GLN A 208 11.16 19.61 -1.32
C GLN A 208 12.45 19.89 -0.56
N ALA A 209 13.16 18.85 -0.13
CA ALA A 209 14.42 19.04 0.57
C ALA A 209 15.42 19.86 -0.29
N CYS A 210 15.49 19.60 -1.60
CA CYS A 210 16.28 20.40 -2.51
C CYS A 210 15.79 21.84 -2.59
N ALA A 211 14.46 22.06 -2.67
CA ALA A 211 13.88 23.40 -2.69
C ALA A 211 14.17 24.19 -1.39
N GLU A 212 14.07 23.52 -0.24
CA GLU A 212 14.44 24.09 1.07
C GLU A 212 15.95 24.40 1.17
N ALA A 213 16.80 23.65 0.48
CA ALA A 213 18.22 23.90 0.32
C ALA A 213 18.54 25.00 -0.73
N GLY A 214 17.51 25.57 -1.37
CA GLY A 214 17.63 26.72 -2.27
C GLY A 214 17.89 26.37 -3.73
N PHE A 215 17.64 25.13 -4.18
CA PHE A 215 17.81 24.74 -5.57
C PHE A 215 16.74 23.78 -6.06
N THR A 216 16.59 23.73 -7.39
CA THR A 216 15.76 22.72 -8.07
C THR A 216 16.67 21.66 -8.69
N PRO A 217 16.54 20.38 -8.35
CA PRO A 217 17.44 19.35 -8.87
C PRO A 217 17.22 19.13 -10.37
N ARG A 218 18.31 18.95 -11.12
CA ARG A 218 18.27 18.58 -12.55
C ARG A 218 17.96 17.09 -12.66
N VAL A 219 16.68 16.74 -12.81
CA VAL A 219 16.23 15.37 -12.89
C VAL A 219 16.40 14.85 -14.32
N ILE A 220 17.37 13.95 -14.52
CA ILE A 220 17.66 13.37 -15.83
C ILE A 220 16.94 12.04 -16.09
N SER A 221 16.48 11.36 -15.04
CA SER A 221 15.74 10.12 -15.15
C SER A 221 14.74 9.95 -14.02
N ARG A 222 13.58 9.38 -14.33
CA ARG A 222 12.58 8.98 -13.36
C ARG A 222 12.34 7.48 -13.48
N ILE A 223 12.41 6.78 -12.35
CA ILE A 223 12.42 5.33 -12.31
C ILE A 223 11.47 4.82 -11.21
N GLU A 224 11.01 3.60 -11.36
CA GLU A 224 10.17 2.94 -10.35
C GLU A 224 10.94 1.93 -9.50
N THR A 225 12.03 1.38 -10.04
CA THR A 225 12.73 0.24 -9.45
C THR A 225 14.08 0.65 -8.87
N VAL A 226 14.29 0.35 -7.59
CA VAL A 226 15.54 0.64 -6.87
C VAL A 226 16.78 0.06 -7.57
N SER A 227 16.69 -1.19 -8.06
CA SER A 227 17.80 -1.85 -8.73
C SER A 227 18.25 -1.12 -10.01
N ILE A 228 17.32 -0.56 -10.77
CA ILE A 228 17.64 0.26 -11.95
C ILE A 228 18.32 1.57 -11.51
N ALA A 229 17.81 2.25 -10.47
CA ALA A 229 18.42 3.45 -9.94
C ALA A 229 19.88 3.23 -9.55
N MET A 230 20.12 2.17 -8.78
CA MET A 230 21.47 1.82 -8.33
C MET A 230 22.40 1.50 -9.51
N ASN A 231 21.90 0.81 -10.54
CA ASN A 231 22.70 0.50 -11.73
C ASN A 231 23.05 1.77 -12.52
N LEU A 232 22.13 2.71 -12.67
CA LEU A 232 22.40 3.99 -13.34
C LEU A 232 23.41 4.83 -12.53
N ALA A 233 23.25 4.89 -11.20
CA ALA A 233 24.23 5.56 -10.34
C ALA A 233 25.61 4.91 -10.42
N ARG A 234 25.68 3.56 -10.45
CA ARG A 234 26.96 2.81 -10.61
C ARG A 234 27.68 3.15 -11.91
N GLN A 235 26.95 3.40 -12.97
CA GLN A 235 27.52 3.84 -14.27
C GLN A 235 27.89 5.34 -14.28
N GLY A 236 27.67 6.06 -13.18
CA GLY A 236 28.00 7.47 -13.07
C GLY A 236 27.02 8.39 -13.80
N LEU A 237 25.80 7.92 -14.11
CA LEU A 237 24.81 8.73 -14.80
C LEU A 237 24.27 9.87 -13.91
N GLY A 238 24.25 9.70 -12.60
CA GLY A 238 23.76 10.71 -11.66
C GLY A 238 23.71 10.18 -10.23
N VAL A 239 23.21 11.02 -9.34
CA VAL A 239 23.06 10.71 -7.91
C VAL A 239 21.63 10.25 -7.60
N VAL A 240 21.47 9.38 -6.59
CA VAL A 240 20.19 8.80 -6.20
C VAL A 240 19.96 8.98 -4.71
N PHE A 241 18.74 9.32 -4.30
CA PHE A 241 18.31 9.20 -2.92
C PHE A 241 17.63 7.87 -2.68
N LEU A 242 18.14 7.08 -1.75
CA LEU A 242 17.52 5.83 -1.31
C LEU A 242 17.33 5.81 0.20
N PRO A 243 16.25 5.15 0.70
CA PRO A 243 16.11 4.87 2.13
C PRO A 243 17.36 4.19 2.68
N SER A 244 17.73 4.49 3.92
CA SER A 244 18.98 4.00 4.54
C SER A 244 19.03 2.47 4.67
N GLU A 245 17.90 1.80 4.68
CA GLU A 245 17.79 0.33 4.71
C GLU A 245 18.13 -0.34 3.37
N VAL A 246 17.96 0.36 2.25
CA VAL A 246 18.12 -0.22 0.91
C VAL A 246 19.53 -0.76 0.65
N PRO A 247 20.61 -0.07 1.01
CA PRO A 247 21.96 -0.58 0.86
C PRO A 247 22.24 -1.91 1.58
N GLU A 248 21.46 -2.24 2.61
CA GLU A 248 21.58 -3.51 3.33
C GLU A 248 20.97 -4.68 2.55
N GLN A 249 20.03 -4.39 1.66
CA GLN A 249 19.32 -5.40 0.85
C GLN A 249 19.91 -5.59 -0.55
N TYR A 250 20.72 -4.65 -1.03
CA TYR A 250 21.26 -4.67 -2.38
C TYR A 250 22.81 -4.59 -2.39
N PRO A 251 23.48 -5.25 -3.34
CA PRO A 251 24.94 -5.17 -3.47
C PRO A 251 25.40 -3.74 -3.75
N MET A 252 26.28 -3.22 -2.89
CA MET A 252 26.84 -1.87 -2.98
C MET A 252 28.15 -1.80 -3.80
N ASN A 253 28.55 -2.88 -4.46
CA ASN A 253 29.78 -2.91 -5.26
C ASN A 253 29.77 -1.80 -6.33
N GLY A 254 30.78 -0.94 -6.36
CA GLY A 254 30.88 0.20 -7.26
C GLY A 254 29.98 1.39 -6.88
N LEU A 255 29.44 1.40 -5.66
CA LEU A 255 28.62 2.48 -5.13
C LEU A 255 29.10 2.89 -3.73
N CYS A 256 28.91 4.17 -3.41
CA CYS A 256 29.13 4.73 -2.08
C CYS A 256 27.81 5.29 -1.54
N ARG A 257 27.57 5.04 -0.24
CA ARG A 257 26.50 5.67 0.53
C ARG A 257 27.07 6.86 1.31
N ILE A 258 26.42 7.99 1.21
CA ILE A 258 26.80 9.24 1.89
C ILE A 258 25.57 9.74 2.66
N ARG A 259 25.75 10.09 3.93
CA ARG A 259 24.70 10.67 4.75
C ARG A 259 24.47 12.14 4.35
N LEU A 260 23.26 12.62 4.57
CA LEU A 260 22.93 14.03 4.45
C LEU A 260 23.11 14.70 5.83
N LYS A 261 23.77 15.85 5.89
CA LYS A 261 23.91 16.64 7.13
C LYS A 261 22.56 17.01 7.74
N LYS A 262 21.61 17.40 6.90
CA LYS A 262 20.21 17.57 7.27
C LYS A 262 19.44 16.37 6.74
N PRO A 263 19.01 15.42 7.60
CA PRO A 263 18.33 14.24 7.15
C PRO A 263 17.02 14.54 6.42
N ILE A 264 16.75 13.81 5.35
CA ILE A 264 15.41 13.76 4.73
C ILE A 264 14.67 12.60 5.40
N GLU A 265 13.83 12.93 6.36
CA GLU A 265 13.07 11.91 7.12
C GLU A 265 11.93 11.31 6.29
N LYS A 266 11.78 10.01 6.46
CA LYS A 266 10.63 9.23 6.01
C LYS A 266 9.95 8.62 7.22
N ARG A 267 8.67 8.91 7.43
CA ARG A 267 7.86 8.28 8.46
C ARG A 267 7.02 7.19 7.85
N ILE A 268 7.08 6.01 8.45
CA ILE A 268 6.19 4.89 8.14
C ILE A 268 5.03 4.97 9.13
N VAL A 269 3.82 4.97 8.61
CA VAL A 269 2.61 5.06 9.41
C VAL A 269 1.71 3.86 9.16
N MET A 270 1.11 3.36 10.22
CA MET A 270 -0.04 2.49 10.17
C MET A 270 -1.28 3.35 10.06
N VAL A 271 -2.16 3.03 9.12
CA VAL A 271 -3.39 3.79 8.84
C VAL A 271 -4.59 2.90 8.98
N THR A 272 -5.59 3.40 9.68
CA THR A 272 -6.90 2.76 9.86
C THR A 272 -8.00 3.76 9.54
N ARG A 273 -9.24 3.29 9.35
CA ARG A 273 -10.40 4.16 9.15
C ARG A 273 -10.79 4.81 10.50
N ALA A 274 -10.85 6.15 10.52
CA ALA A 274 -11.31 6.90 11.68
C ALA A 274 -12.81 6.67 11.90
N LYS A 275 -13.25 6.68 13.17
CA LYS A 275 -14.65 6.55 13.59
C LYS A 275 -15.30 5.20 13.27
N GLU A 276 -14.59 4.24 12.70
CA GLU A 276 -15.04 2.85 12.58
C GLU A 276 -14.49 2.04 13.75
N THR A 277 -15.31 1.17 14.30
CA THR A 277 -14.85 0.18 15.28
C THR A 277 -14.25 -0.98 14.50
N PRO A 278 -12.93 -1.21 14.54
CA PRO A 278 -12.34 -2.34 13.85
C PRO A 278 -12.89 -3.66 14.41
N SER A 279 -12.88 -4.72 13.60
CA SER A 279 -13.16 -6.05 14.14
C SER A 279 -12.21 -6.39 15.29
N HIS A 280 -12.61 -7.28 16.18
CA HIS A 280 -11.77 -7.73 17.29
C HIS A 280 -10.39 -8.22 16.82
N LEU A 281 -10.36 -8.86 15.66
CA LEU A 281 -9.15 -9.38 15.05
C LEU A 281 -8.22 -8.26 14.58
N VAL A 282 -8.77 -7.25 13.90
CA VAL A 282 -8.04 -6.06 13.45
C VAL A 282 -7.54 -5.26 14.65
N SER A 283 -8.38 -5.09 15.70
CA SER A 283 -7.98 -4.44 16.95
C SER A 283 -6.81 -5.18 17.61
N ALA A 284 -6.86 -6.50 17.70
CA ALA A 284 -5.78 -7.30 18.29
C ALA A 284 -4.46 -7.14 17.51
N PHE A 285 -4.53 -7.03 16.17
CA PHE A 285 -3.35 -6.76 15.35
C PHE A 285 -2.80 -5.34 15.57
N ILE A 286 -3.68 -4.34 15.63
CA ILE A 286 -3.31 -2.94 15.92
C ILE A 286 -2.60 -2.85 17.27
N ASP A 287 -3.20 -3.43 18.33
CA ASP A 287 -2.63 -3.42 19.69
C ASP A 287 -1.28 -4.15 19.74
N PHE A 288 -1.18 -5.27 19.01
CA PHE A 288 0.08 -6.01 18.89
C PHE A 288 1.18 -5.14 18.25
N ILE A 289 0.91 -4.51 17.10
CA ILE A 289 1.86 -3.60 16.44
C ILE A 289 2.26 -2.48 17.39
N HIS A 290 1.30 -1.86 18.08
CA HIS A 290 1.59 -0.81 19.06
C HIS A 290 2.53 -1.28 20.16
N SER A 291 2.28 -2.47 20.74
CA SER A 291 3.10 -3.00 21.83
C SER A 291 4.57 -3.23 21.41
N LYS A 292 4.81 -3.41 20.11
CA LYS A 292 6.14 -3.68 19.55
C LYS A 292 6.83 -2.43 19.01
N THR A 293 6.08 -1.42 18.59
CA THR A 293 6.64 -0.21 17.96
C THR A 293 6.74 0.99 18.92
N SER A 294 6.04 0.96 20.05
CA SER A 294 6.10 2.02 21.07
C SER A 294 7.42 2.09 21.88
N GLY A 295 8.38 1.23 21.63
CA GLY A 295 9.69 1.20 22.31
C GLY A 295 10.82 1.96 21.60
N GLY A 296 10.51 2.77 20.59
CA GLY A 296 11.48 3.48 19.74
C GLY A 296 11.27 5.00 19.69
N GLU A 297 10.95 5.64 20.85
CA GLU A 297 11.08 7.10 21.01
C GLU A 297 12.50 7.51 21.39
#